data_cbc82de2171135357c1d361e00fb857d
#
_entry.id   cbc82de2171135357c1d361e00fb857d
#
_cell.length_a   1.000
_cell.length_b   1.000
_cell.length_c   1.000
_cell.angle_alpha   90.00
_cell.angle_beta   90.00
_cell.angle_gamma   90.00
#
_symmetry.space_group_name_H-M   'P 1'
#
loop_
_entity.id
_entity.type
_entity.pdbx_description
1 polymer ?
#
loop_
_entity_poly.entity_id
_entity_poly.type
_entity_poly.pdbx_seq_one_letter_code
_entity_poly.pdbx_strand_id
1 'polypeptide(L)'
;SISPDFVRIRTAVVKPGTELYDDFLTGKYTLCSDDEKILEIRRLIEASETEGTVLVSDHIINLLQQVSGRLDTDRNRMLGIIDGYLGMPEEERVMFRLARRMAKVISPDDMKRLSEADIEDIRHIMYTTADSYSLEVKINNMMCSFI
;
A
#
# COMPACT_ATOMS: atom_id res chain seq x y z
N SER A 1 26.52 -3.43 12.38
CA SER A 1 25.35 -3.57 11.48
C SER A 1 24.44 -4.63 12.05
N ILE A 2 23.12 -4.45 11.93
CA ILE A 2 22.12 -5.45 12.30
C ILE A 2 21.81 -6.22 11.03
N SER A 3 21.96 -7.55 11.05
CA SER A 3 21.56 -8.43 9.94
C SER A 3 20.47 -9.37 10.46
N PRO A 4 19.20 -8.95 10.41
CA PRO A 4 18.08 -9.78 10.87
C PRO A 4 17.80 -10.89 9.86
N ASP A 5 17.27 -12.03 10.32
CA ASP A 5 16.82 -13.11 9.42
C ASP A 5 15.67 -12.66 8.53
N PHE A 6 14.79 -11.81 9.05
CA PHE A 6 13.68 -11.23 8.27
C PHE A 6 13.27 -9.84 8.76
N VAL A 7 12.73 -9.06 7.84
CA VAL A 7 12.08 -7.76 8.06
C VAL A 7 10.63 -7.88 7.60
N ARG A 8 9.67 -7.61 8.48
CA ARG A 8 8.25 -7.64 8.13
C ARG A 8 7.69 -6.22 7.97
N ILE A 9 7.14 -5.95 6.80
CA ILE A 9 6.46 -4.68 6.53
C ILE A 9 5.07 -4.70 7.17
N ARG A 10 4.73 -3.62 7.85
CA ARG A 10 3.40 -3.34 8.39
C ARG A 10 3.00 -1.91 8.02
N THR A 11 1.95 -1.77 7.24
CA THR A 11 1.37 -0.45 6.94
C THR A 11 0.75 0.13 8.20
N ALA A 12 1.14 1.36 8.56
CA ALA A 12 0.50 2.08 9.65
C ALA A 12 -0.90 2.54 9.24
N VAL A 13 -1.84 2.42 10.17
CA VAL A 13 -3.22 2.89 10.00
C VAL A 13 -3.55 3.84 11.13
N VAL A 14 -4.06 5.00 10.79
CA VAL A 14 -4.50 6.02 11.74
C VAL A 14 -5.90 5.65 12.22
N LYS A 15 -5.99 5.07 13.42
CA LYS A 15 -7.22 4.51 13.98
C LYS A 15 -7.72 5.34 15.16
N PRO A 16 -9.03 5.67 15.23
CA PRO A 16 -9.62 6.34 16.39
C PRO A 16 -9.26 5.67 17.72
N GLY A 17 -8.93 6.46 18.73
CA GLY A 17 -8.51 5.98 20.05
C GLY A 17 -7.03 5.64 20.17
N THR A 18 -6.20 6.01 19.20
CA THR A 18 -4.74 5.91 19.27
C THR A 18 -4.11 7.31 19.35
N GLU A 19 -2.92 7.41 19.95
CA GLU A 19 -2.12 8.64 20.01
C GLU A 19 -1.85 9.20 18.59
N LEU A 20 -1.59 8.32 17.62
CA LEU A 20 -1.38 8.71 16.23
C LEU A 20 -2.63 9.37 15.61
N TYR A 21 -3.83 8.94 16.02
CA TYR A 21 -5.08 9.58 15.60
C TYR A 21 -5.24 10.98 16.20
N ASP A 22 -4.86 11.18 17.46
CA ASP A 22 -4.89 12.48 18.11
C ASP A 22 -3.87 13.44 17.45
N ASP A 23 -2.70 12.95 17.10
CA ASP A 23 -1.70 13.71 16.34
C ASP A 23 -2.19 14.06 14.93
N PHE A 24 -2.91 13.16 14.28
CA PHE A 24 -3.55 13.44 13.00
C PHE A 24 -4.61 14.55 13.11
N LEU A 25 -5.50 14.47 14.11
CA LEU A 25 -6.54 15.48 14.33
C LEU A 25 -5.95 16.88 14.67
N THR A 26 -4.81 16.92 15.33
CA THR A 26 -4.11 18.17 15.71
C THR A 26 -3.14 18.68 14.65
N GLY A 27 -3.03 18.00 13.51
CA GLY A 27 -2.14 18.38 12.41
C GLY A 27 -0.65 18.11 12.68
N LYS A 28 -0.30 17.39 13.73
CA LYS A 28 1.08 16.96 14.01
C LYS A 28 1.51 15.76 13.16
N TYR A 29 0.55 14.98 12.68
CA TYR A 29 0.77 13.87 11.76
C TYR A 29 -0.03 14.08 10.48
N THR A 30 0.61 13.83 9.34
CA THR A 30 -0.02 13.85 8.01
C THR A 30 -0.11 12.44 7.45
N LEU A 31 -1.26 12.07 6.91
CA LEU A 31 -1.43 10.78 6.25
C LEU A 31 -0.52 10.70 5.02
N CYS A 32 0.32 9.67 4.97
CA CYS A 32 1.01 9.29 3.74
C CYS A 32 0.05 8.57 2.81
N SER A 33 0.10 8.89 1.54
CA SER A 33 -0.59 8.15 0.49
C SER A 33 -0.02 6.73 0.36
N ASP A 34 -0.78 5.83 -0.28
CA ASP A 34 -0.26 4.49 -0.57
C ASP A 34 0.94 4.55 -1.52
N ASP A 35 0.97 5.51 -2.47
CA ASP A 35 2.10 5.71 -3.38
C ASP A 35 3.38 6.13 -2.62
N GLU A 36 3.26 7.03 -1.64
CA GLU A 36 4.39 7.43 -0.78
C GLU A 36 4.92 6.26 0.04
N LYS A 37 4.03 5.43 0.61
CA LYS A 37 4.42 4.22 1.34
C LYS A 37 5.15 3.22 0.45
N ILE A 38 4.72 3.05 -0.79
CA ILE A 38 5.40 2.18 -1.77
C ILE A 38 6.77 2.74 -2.15
N LEU A 39 6.92 4.06 -2.28
CA LEU A 39 8.21 4.70 -2.50
C LEU A 39 9.18 4.51 -1.31
N GLU A 40 8.68 4.55 -0.08
CA GLU A 40 9.48 4.24 1.11
C GLU A 40 9.98 2.79 1.10
N ILE A 41 9.10 1.83 0.77
CA ILE A 41 9.47 0.42 0.64
C ILE A 41 10.52 0.23 -0.47
N ARG A 42 10.36 0.93 -1.59
CA ARG A 42 11.33 0.92 -2.68
C ARG A 42 12.71 1.36 -2.21
N ARG A 43 12.79 2.49 -1.50
CA ARG A 43 14.04 3.01 -0.94
C ARG A 43 14.67 2.06 0.09
N LEU A 44 13.83 1.43 0.93
CA LEU A 44 14.30 0.41 1.87
C LEU A 44 15.00 -0.74 1.15
N ILE A 45 14.37 -1.28 0.08
CA ILE A 45 14.92 -2.38 -0.71
C ILE A 45 16.21 -1.96 -1.40
N GLU A 46 16.26 -0.75 -2.00
CA GLU A 46 17.45 -0.23 -2.67
C GLU A 46 18.64 -0.03 -1.73
N ALA A 47 18.38 0.53 -0.55
CA ALA A 47 19.42 0.85 0.43
C ALA A 47 19.87 -0.36 1.28
N SER A 48 19.17 -1.49 1.19
CA SER A 48 19.50 -2.67 2.00
C SER A 48 20.73 -3.39 1.45
N GLU A 49 21.76 -3.55 2.28
CA GLU A 49 23.01 -4.26 1.96
C GLU A 49 23.16 -5.54 2.81
N THR A 50 22.03 -6.19 3.15
CA THR A 50 22.01 -7.38 4.01
C THR A 50 22.03 -8.66 3.17
N GLU A 51 22.80 -9.65 3.62
CA GLU A 51 22.82 -11.00 3.04
C GLU A 51 21.86 -11.91 3.82
N GLY A 52 21.06 -12.68 3.09
CA GLY A 52 20.16 -13.69 3.69
C GLY A 52 18.88 -13.14 4.31
N THR A 53 18.75 -11.82 4.53
CA THR A 53 17.55 -11.21 5.10
C THR A 53 16.35 -11.35 4.16
N VAL A 54 15.22 -11.84 4.69
CA VAL A 54 13.97 -11.97 3.96
C VAL A 54 13.05 -10.80 4.28
N LEU A 55 12.59 -10.08 3.24
CA LEU A 55 11.52 -9.10 3.35
C LEU A 55 10.17 -9.81 3.26
N VAL A 56 9.26 -9.55 4.20
CA VAL A 56 7.93 -10.15 4.27
C VAL A 56 6.85 -9.06 4.24
N SER A 57 5.95 -9.12 3.27
CA SER A 57 4.84 -8.17 3.07
C SER A 57 3.48 -8.87 3.07
N ASP A 58 3.27 -9.81 3.98
CA ASP A 58 2.11 -10.70 4.03
C ASP A 58 0.86 -10.11 4.71
N HIS A 59 0.94 -8.91 5.27
CA HIS A 59 -0.20 -8.33 5.98
C HIS A 59 -1.28 -7.84 5.01
N ILE A 60 -2.55 -8.10 5.36
CA ILE A 60 -3.71 -7.80 4.49
C ILE A 60 -3.82 -6.33 4.09
N ILE A 61 -3.38 -5.40 4.94
CA ILE A 61 -3.41 -3.96 4.65
C ILE A 61 -2.21 -3.48 3.83
N ASN A 62 -1.17 -4.30 3.60
CA ASN A 62 -0.11 -3.93 2.69
C ASN A 62 -0.65 -3.91 1.25
N LEU A 63 -0.32 -2.84 0.52
CA LEU A 63 -0.85 -2.65 -0.83
C LEU A 63 -0.32 -3.72 -1.80
N LEU A 64 0.99 -3.97 -1.79
CA LEU A 64 1.68 -4.93 -2.64
C LEU A 64 2.25 -6.09 -1.81
N GLN A 65 1.43 -7.11 -1.54
CA GLN A 65 1.86 -8.29 -0.78
C GLN A 65 2.92 -9.13 -1.51
N GLN A 66 3.00 -9.00 -2.86
CA GLN A 66 3.97 -9.69 -3.69
C GLN A 66 5.41 -9.18 -3.51
N VAL A 67 5.59 -8.00 -2.88
CA VAL A 67 6.89 -7.44 -2.54
C VAL A 67 7.43 -8.16 -1.30
N SER A 68 7.78 -9.42 -1.48
CA SER A 68 8.35 -10.30 -0.46
C SER A 68 9.44 -11.15 -1.10
N GLY A 69 10.50 -11.45 -0.37
CA GLY A 69 11.64 -12.24 -0.86
C GLY A 69 12.95 -11.86 -0.20
N ARG A 70 14.03 -12.50 -0.61
CA ARG A 70 15.37 -12.20 -0.10
C ARG A 70 15.89 -10.88 -0.67
N LEU A 71 16.42 -10.03 0.21
CA LEU A 71 16.91 -8.70 -0.18
C LEU A 71 18.17 -8.75 -1.06
N ASP A 72 18.97 -9.83 -0.96
CA ASP A 72 20.16 -10.05 -1.78
C ASP A 72 19.83 -10.64 -3.16
N THR A 73 18.95 -11.63 -3.26
CA THR A 73 18.70 -12.38 -4.51
C THR A 73 17.44 -11.96 -5.25
N ASP A 74 16.38 -11.51 -4.53
CA ASP A 74 15.08 -11.18 -5.13
C ASP A 74 14.87 -9.67 -5.33
N ARG A 75 15.88 -8.85 -5.04
CA ARG A 75 15.82 -7.38 -5.11
C ARG A 75 15.22 -6.87 -6.41
N ASN A 76 15.77 -7.31 -7.55
CA ASN A 76 15.32 -6.83 -8.86
C ASN A 76 13.87 -7.22 -9.16
N ARG A 77 13.44 -8.40 -8.72
CA ARG A 77 12.04 -8.84 -8.84
C ARG A 77 11.10 -7.96 -8.01
N MET A 78 11.47 -7.69 -6.75
CA MET A 78 10.66 -6.84 -5.87
C MET A 78 10.58 -5.41 -6.38
N LEU A 79 11.70 -4.83 -6.82
CA LEU A 79 11.73 -3.50 -7.44
C LEU A 79 10.89 -3.47 -8.72
N GLY A 80 10.95 -4.50 -9.56
CA GLY A 80 10.14 -4.61 -10.77
C GLY A 80 8.63 -4.60 -10.49
N ILE A 81 8.17 -5.24 -9.39
CA ILE A 81 6.76 -5.18 -8.96
C ILE A 81 6.37 -3.75 -8.57
N ILE A 82 7.23 -3.08 -7.79
CA ILE A 82 7.01 -1.69 -7.35
C ILE A 82 6.99 -0.74 -8.54
N ASP A 83 7.99 -0.85 -9.43
CA ASP A 83 8.11 0.02 -10.61
C ASP A 83 6.94 -0.21 -11.58
N GLY A 84 6.46 -1.45 -11.71
CA GLY A 84 5.26 -1.78 -12.47
C GLY A 84 4.02 -1.06 -11.94
N TYR A 85 3.82 -1.06 -10.62
CA TYR A 85 2.73 -0.34 -9.98
C TYR A 85 2.87 1.18 -10.15
N LEU A 86 4.04 1.75 -9.82
CA LEU A 86 4.28 3.19 -9.92
C LEU A 86 4.23 3.71 -11.37
N GLY A 87 4.53 2.86 -12.35
CA GLY A 87 4.43 3.17 -13.77
C GLY A 87 3.02 3.15 -14.35
N MET A 88 2.02 2.67 -13.59
CA MET A 88 0.63 2.71 -14.03
C MET A 88 0.12 4.16 -14.10
N PRO A 89 -0.83 4.48 -15.02
CA PRO A 89 -1.55 5.74 -15.00
C PRO A 89 -2.17 6.02 -13.62
N GLU A 90 -2.21 7.28 -13.20
CA GLU A 90 -2.72 7.66 -11.87
C GLU A 90 -4.13 7.13 -11.62
N GLU A 91 -5.03 7.24 -12.59
CA GLU A 91 -6.40 6.74 -12.48
C GLU A 91 -6.43 5.23 -12.21
N GLU A 92 -5.60 4.45 -12.89
CA GLU A 92 -5.51 3.00 -12.70
C GLU A 92 -4.94 2.65 -11.32
N ARG A 93 -3.95 3.41 -10.82
CA ARG A 93 -3.44 3.23 -9.45
C ARG A 93 -4.52 3.49 -8.41
N VAL A 94 -5.29 4.57 -8.57
CA VAL A 94 -6.40 4.89 -7.66
C VAL A 94 -7.45 3.78 -7.69
N MET A 95 -7.83 3.30 -8.86
CA MET A 95 -8.76 2.17 -9.00
C MET A 95 -8.24 0.92 -8.29
N PHE A 96 -6.97 0.57 -8.50
CA PHE A 96 -6.36 -0.58 -7.84
C PHE A 96 -6.33 -0.43 -6.31
N ARG A 97 -5.95 0.74 -5.80
CA ARG A 97 -5.91 1.03 -4.36
C ARG A 97 -7.29 0.83 -3.73
N LEU A 98 -8.35 1.37 -4.34
CA LEU A 98 -9.72 1.20 -3.87
C LEU A 98 -10.18 -0.26 -3.95
N ALA A 99 -9.98 -0.92 -5.10
CA ALA A 99 -10.31 -2.34 -5.26
C ALA A 99 -9.62 -3.22 -4.21
N ARG A 100 -8.35 -2.93 -3.91
CA ARG A 100 -7.57 -3.61 -2.89
C ARG A 100 -8.16 -3.41 -1.48
N ARG A 101 -8.58 -2.18 -1.14
CA ARG A 101 -9.21 -1.84 0.15
C ARG A 101 -10.64 -2.38 0.28
N MET A 102 -11.32 -2.60 -0.84
CA MET A 102 -12.60 -3.29 -0.89
C MET A 102 -12.47 -4.83 -0.87
N ALA A 103 -11.25 -5.36 -0.74
CA ALA A 103 -10.93 -6.79 -0.77
C ALA A 103 -11.36 -7.50 -2.08
N LYS A 104 -11.43 -6.76 -3.20
CA LYS A 104 -11.82 -7.28 -4.52
C LYS A 104 -10.63 -7.87 -5.28
N VAL A 105 -9.41 -7.38 -5.02
CA VAL A 105 -8.17 -7.79 -5.68
C VAL A 105 -7.03 -7.93 -4.66
N ILE A 106 -6.01 -8.70 -5.03
CA ILE A 106 -4.78 -8.86 -4.24
C ILE A 106 -3.59 -8.22 -4.95
N SER A 107 -3.58 -8.26 -6.28
CA SER A 107 -2.51 -7.74 -7.13
C SER A 107 -3.07 -6.85 -8.25
N PRO A 108 -2.24 -5.99 -8.87
CA PRO A 108 -2.66 -5.23 -10.06
C PRO A 108 -3.17 -6.12 -11.21
N ASP A 109 -2.62 -7.31 -11.37
CA ASP A 109 -3.06 -8.27 -12.40
C ASP A 109 -4.51 -8.75 -12.21
N ASP A 110 -5.02 -8.72 -11.00
CA ASP A 110 -6.40 -9.14 -10.72
C ASP A 110 -7.44 -8.12 -11.19
N MET A 111 -7.03 -6.87 -11.49
CA MET A 111 -7.93 -5.80 -11.95
C MET A 111 -8.73 -6.21 -13.19
N LYS A 112 -8.15 -7.00 -14.09
CA LYS A 112 -8.81 -7.53 -15.29
C LYS A 112 -9.93 -8.56 -15.01
N ARG A 113 -10.06 -9.02 -13.77
CA ARG A 113 -11.08 -9.99 -13.32
C ARG A 113 -12.24 -9.32 -12.57
N LEU A 114 -12.19 -8.01 -12.37
CA LEU A 114 -13.26 -7.28 -11.71
C LEU A 114 -14.55 -7.37 -12.55
N SER A 115 -15.68 -7.54 -11.86
CA SER A 115 -17.00 -7.46 -12.49
C SER A 115 -17.34 -6.00 -12.87
N GLU A 116 -18.28 -5.81 -13.79
CA GLU A 116 -18.77 -4.47 -14.14
C GLU A 116 -19.32 -3.74 -12.91
N ALA A 117 -20.02 -4.44 -12.02
CA ALA A 117 -20.54 -3.87 -10.76
C ALA A 117 -19.41 -3.41 -9.83
N ASP A 118 -18.34 -4.20 -9.68
CA ASP A 118 -17.18 -3.79 -8.88
C ASP A 118 -16.51 -2.53 -9.45
N ILE A 119 -16.37 -2.46 -10.77
CA ILE A 119 -15.80 -1.30 -11.46
C ILE A 119 -16.68 -0.06 -11.25
N GLU A 120 -17.99 -0.19 -11.32
CA GLU A 120 -18.94 0.89 -11.10
C GLU A 120 -18.87 1.40 -9.66
N ASP A 121 -18.84 0.53 -8.67
CA ASP A 121 -18.68 0.86 -7.25
C ASP A 121 -17.39 1.64 -7.01
N ILE A 122 -16.26 1.17 -7.57
CA ILE A 122 -14.96 1.82 -7.44
C ILE A 122 -14.99 3.22 -8.06
N ARG A 123 -15.52 3.34 -9.28
CA ARG A 123 -15.67 4.63 -9.98
C ARG A 123 -16.56 5.59 -9.21
N HIS A 124 -17.66 5.10 -8.66
CA HIS A 124 -18.52 5.92 -7.81
C HIS A 124 -17.75 6.54 -6.65
N ILE A 125 -16.92 5.75 -5.96
CA ILE A 125 -16.07 6.26 -4.88
C ILE A 125 -15.06 7.29 -5.40
N MET A 126 -14.42 7.04 -6.55
CA MET A 126 -13.44 7.96 -7.13
C MET A 126 -14.07 9.32 -7.46
N TYR A 127 -15.20 9.32 -8.16
CA TYR A 127 -15.81 10.56 -8.66
C TYR A 127 -16.63 11.32 -7.60
N THR A 128 -17.01 10.66 -6.50
CA THR A 128 -17.71 11.33 -5.37
C THR A 128 -16.76 11.82 -4.29
N THR A 129 -15.47 11.54 -4.40
CA THR A 129 -14.47 12.02 -3.45
C THR A 129 -13.90 13.36 -3.94
N ALA A 130 -13.98 14.41 -3.10
CA ALA A 130 -13.75 15.79 -3.50
C ALA A 130 -12.32 16.12 -3.96
N ASP A 131 -11.31 15.48 -3.34
CA ASP A 131 -9.90 15.74 -3.60
C ASP A 131 -9.01 14.56 -3.15
N SER A 132 -7.72 14.63 -3.49
CA SER A 132 -6.75 13.58 -3.17
C SER A 132 -6.61 13.34 -1.66
N TYR A 133 -6.64 14.38 -0.83
CA TYR A 133 -6.54 14.23 0.62
C TYR A 133 -7.76 13.50 1.21
N SER A 134 -8.96 13.87 0.77
CA SER A 134 -10.20 13.17 1.14
C SER A 134 -10.20 11.71 0.74
N LEU A 135 -9.56 11.38 -0.40
CA LEU A 135 -9.37 10.01 -0.84
C LEU A 135 -8.44 9.24 0.12
N GLU A 136 -7.32 9.82 0.55
CA GLU A 136 -6.41 9.18 1.50
C GLU A 136 -7.08 8.92 2.86
N VAL A 137 -7.86 9.87 3.36
CA VAL A 137 -8.67 9.69 4.59
C VAL A 137 -9.66 8.53 4.41
N LYS A 138 -10.34 8.46 3.27
CA LYS A 138 -11.29 7.38 2.99
C LYS A 138 -10.59 6.01 2.91
N ILE A 139 -9.44 5.93 2.23
CA ILE A 139 -8.61 4.72 2.16
C ILE A 139 -8.16 4.29 3.55
N ASN A 140 -7.67 5.23 4.38
CA ASN A 140 -7.30 4.94 5.77
C ASN A 140 -8.47 4.35 6.56
N ASN A 141 -9.66 4.94 6.44
CA ASN A 141 -10.86 4.46 7.14
C ASN A 141 -11.26 3.05 6.67
N MET A 142 -11.13 2.75 5.38
CA MET A 142 -11.34 1.39 4.87
C MET A 142 -10.35 0.39 5.49
N MET A 143 -9.07 0.78 5.66
CA MET A 143 -8.05 -0.06 6.31
C MET A 143 -8.37 -0.33 7.79
N CYS A 144 -9.01 0.61 8.50
CA CYS A 144 -9.41 0.42 9.91
C CYS A 144 -10.34 -0.79 10.11
N SER A 145 -11.07 -1.21 9.08
CA SER A 145 -11.97 -2.37 9.17
C SER A 145 -11.26 -3.74 9.14
N PHE A 146 -9.96 -3.76 8.83
CA PHE A 146 -9.16 -4.99 8.78
C PHE A 146 -8.31 -5.23 10.03
N ILE A 147 -8.38 -4.35 11.05
CA ILE A 147 -7.56 -4.42 12.27
C ILE A 147 -8.34 -4.17 13.54
#